data_2c423e58625cb7845dd19a70e27db8b6
#
_entry.id   2c423e58625cb7845dd19a70e27db8b6
#
_cell.length_a   1.000
_cell.length_b   1.000
_cell.length_c   1.000
_cell.angle_alpha   90.00
_cell.angle_beta   90.00
_cell.angle_gamma   90.00
#
_symmetry.space_group_name_H-M   'P 1'
#
loop_
_entity.id
_entity.type
_entity.pdbx_description
1 polymer ?
#
loop_
_entity_poly.entity_id
_entity_poly.type
_entity_poly.pdbx_seq_one_letter_code
_entity_poly.pdbx_strand_id
1 'polypeptide(L)'
;TLSDGERQKVMIAKALAQQTPVIYLDEPTAFLDYPSKLDMLMLLRRISQQAKKTVLLSTHDLELALQLADRLWLLDSRGLTIGTPRQLADSGVLTSFIEREGVSFQPDNLSIRVERNTLA
;
A
#
# COMPACT_ATOMS: atom_id res chain seq x y z
N THR A 1 14.59 17.06 17.46
CA THR A 1 14.17 15.74 16.98
C THR A 1 12.99 15.86 16.05
N LEU A 2 13.10 15.25 14.88
CA LEU A 2 12.02 15.26 13.91
C LEU A 2 10.91 14.30 14.34
N SER A 3 9.66 14.66 14.09
CA SER A 3 8.54 13.74 14.21
C SER A 3 8.66 12.63 13.17
N ASP A 4 7.91 11.54 13.35
CA ASP A 4 7.91 10.44 12.35
C ASP A 4 7.44 10.94 10.98
N GLY A 5 6.42 11.81 10.95
CA GLY A 5 5.94 12.37 9.69
C GLY A 5 6.97 13.26 8.99
N GLU A 6 7.68 14.08 9.76
CA GLU A 6 8.75 14.91 9.21
C GLU A 6 9.92 14.08 8.71
N ARG A 7 10.28 13.02 9.45
CA ARG A 7 11.33 12.09 9.05
C ARG A 7 10.98 11.41 7.74
N GLN A 8 9.74 10.98 7.57
CA GLN A 8 9.26 10.35 6.35
C GLN A 8 9.33 11.31 5.16
N LYS A 9 8.95 12.58 5.37
CA LYS A 9 9.04 13.58 4.30
C LYS A 9 10.47 13.86 3.88
N VAL A 10 11.41 13.88 4.82
CA VAL A 10 12.84 14.04 4.52
C VAL A 10 13.34 12.85 3.68
N MET A 11 12.93 11.64 4.03
CA MET A 11 13.31 10.45 3.29
C MET A 11 12.81 10.52 1.84
N ILE A 12 11.59 10.97 1.63
CA ILE A 12 11.02 11.14 0.29
C ILE A 12 11.77 12.22 -0.48
N ALA A 13 12.11 13.34 0.14
CA ALA A 13 12.87 14.40 -0.49
C ALA A 13 14.23 13.89 -0.97
N LYS A 14 14.90 13.07 -0.17
CA LYS A 14 16.18 12.46 -0.57
C LYS A 14 16.00 11.54 -1.78
N ALA A 15 14.95 10.73 -1.78
CA ALA A 15 14.68 9.83 -2.90
C ALA A 15 14.41 10.61 -4.18
N LEU A 16 13.68 11.72 -4.10
CA LEU A 16 13.42 12.57 -5.26
C LEU A 16 14.69 13.23 -5.80
N ALA A 17 15.60 13.60 -4.91
CA ALA A 17 16.85 14.25 -5.30
C ALA A 17 17.78 13.33 -6.10
N GLN A 18 17.59 12.02 -6.01
CA GLN A 18 18.39 11.06 -6.76
C GLN A 18 18.08 11.00 -8.26
N GLN A 19 17.02 11.65 -8.70
CA GLN A 19 16.63 11.74 -10.12
C GLN A 19 16.47 10.39 -10.82
N THR A 20 16.13 9.36 -10.08
CA THR A 20 15.87 8.04 -10.65
C THR A 20 14.44 7.95 -11.17
N PRO A 21 14.16 7.15 -12.23
CA PRO A 21 12.79 6.97 -12.70
C PRO A 21 11.90 6.17 -11.75
N VAL A 22 12.52 5.38 -10.87
CA VAL A 22 11.82 4.56 -9.88
C VAL A 22 12.30 4.95 -8.49
N ILE A 23 11.35 5.20 -7.61
CA ILE A 23 11.62 5.47 -6.19
C ILE A 23 11.08 4.29 -5.39
N TYR A 24 11.93 3.68 -4.57
CA TYR A 24 11.50 2.64 -3.65
C TYR A 24 11.49 3.17 -2.22
N LEU A 25 10.37 2.94 -1.52
CA LEU A 25 10.20 3.34 -0.12
C LEU A 25 9.77 2.13 0.70
N ASP A 26 10.49 1.87 1.78
CA ASP A 26 10.18 0.76 2.67
C ASP A 26 9.32 1.28 3.83
N GLU A 27 8.07 0.81 3.88
CA GLU A 27 7.12 1.16 4.94
C GLU A 27 7.04 2.66 5.20
N PRO A 28 6.77 3.52 4.17
CA PRO A 28 6.85 4.97 4.36
C PRO A 28 5.78 5.52 5.30
N THR A 29 4.74 4.75 5.59
CA THR A 29 3.66 5.16 6.49
C THR A 29 3.76 4.55 7.89
N ALA A 30 4.83 3.82 8.16
CA ALA A 30 5.02 3.21 9.47
C ALA A 30 5.02 4.28 10.58
N PHE A 31 4.38 3.96 11.70
CA PHE A 31 4.28 4.82 12.88
C PHE A 31 3.46 6.10 12.70
N LEU A 32 2.80 6.27 11.57
CA LEU A 32 1.90 7.39 11.35
C LEU A 32 0.48 7.02 11.78
N ASP A 33 -0.30 8.01 12.26
CA ASP A 33 -1.73 7.84 12.45
C ASP A 33 -2.45 7.75 11.09
N TYR A 34 -3.72 7.40 11.11
CA TYR A 34 -4.46 7.19 9.88
C TYR A 34 -4.51 8.44 8.98
N PRO A 35 -4.85 9.65 9.48
CA PRO A 35 -4.85 10.83 8.62
C PRO A 35 -3.48 11.12 8.01
N SER A 36 -2.41 10.94 8.76
CA SER A 36 -1.05 11.17 8.28
C SER A 36 -0.63 10.14 7.24
N LYS A 37 -1.03 8.88 7.41
CA LYS A 37 -0.81 7.83 6.39
C LYS A 37 -1.48 8.21 5.08
N LEU A 38 -2.72 8.64 5.14
CA LEU A 38 -3.48 9.01 3.96
C LEU A 38 -2.83 10.21 3.26
N ASP A 39 -2.43 11.23 4.00
CA ASP A 39 -1.74 12.39 3.45
C ASP A 39 -0.43 11.99 2.76
N MET A 40 0.33 11.11 3.38
CA MET A 40 1.60 10.64 2.82
C MET A 40 1.37 9.90 1.50
N LEU A 41 0.40 8.98 1.46
CA LEU A 41 0.12 8.21 0.26
C LEU A 41 -0.44 9.09 -0.87
N MET A 42 -1.26 10.08 -0.53
CA MET A 42 -1.76 11.03 -1.51
C MET A 42 -0.63 11.91 -2.06
N LEU A 43 0.32 12.29 -1.22
CA LEU A 43 1.50 13.02 -1.66
C LEU A 43 2.33 12.18 -2.64
N LEU A 44 2.58 10.91 -2.30
CA LEU A 44 3.34 10.00 -3.17
C LEU A 44 2.64 9.79 -4.52
N ARG A 45 1.33 9.66 -4.51
CA ARG A 45 0.56 9.54 -5.74
C ARG A 45 0.69 10.79 -6.61
N ARG A 46 0.63 11.97 -6.00
CA ARG A 46 0.80 13.24 -6.72
C ARG A 46 2.19 13.34 -7.33
N ILE A 47 3.22 12.97 -6.58
CA ILE A 47 4.60 12.95 -7.07
C ILE A 47 4.74 12.01 -8.26
N SER A 48 4.17 10.82 -8.16
CA SER A 48 4.20 9.85 -9.25
C SER A 48 3.59 10.42 -10.53
N GLN A 49 2.46 11.11 -10.41
CA GLN A 49 1.77 11.68 -11.56
C GLN A 49 2.48 12.90 -12.13
N GLN A 50 2.89 13.83 -11.29
CA GLN A 50 3.48 15.11 -11.73
C GLN A 50 4.93 14.98 -12.18
N ALA A 51 5.72 14.20 -11.46
CA ALA A 51 7.12 14.01 -11.79
C ALA A 51 7.34 12.84 -12.76
N LYS A 52 6.28 12.16 -13.18
CA LYS A 52 6.32 10.97 -14.06
C LYS A 52 7.30 9.92 -13.55
N LYS A 53 7.26 9.68 -12.25
CA LYS A 53 8.09 8.67 -11.60
C LYS A 53 7.22 7.50 -11.15
N THR A 54 7.81 6.31 -11.14
CA THR A 54 7.18 5.15 -10.53
C THR A 54 7.56 5.11 -9.06
N VAL A 55 6.57 5.10 -8.19
CA VAL A 55 6.78 4.96 -6.75
C VAL A 55 6.38 3.56 -6.35
N LEU A 56 7.35 2.78 -5.89
CA LEU A 56 7.15 1.45 -5.36
C LEU A 56 7.34 1.52 -3.84
N LEU A 57 6.36 1.07 -3.09
CA LEU A 57 6.47 1.07 -1.63
C LEU A 57 6.02 -0.27 -1.05
N SER A 58 6.63 -0.65 0.05
CA SER A 58 6.17 -1.77 0.83
C SER A 58 5.22 -1.28 1.92
N THR A 59 4.23 -2.08 2.24
CA THR A 59 3.29 -1.74 3.31
C THR A 59 2.58 -2.99 3.82
N HIS A 60 2.22 -2.97 5.10
CA HIS A 60 1.32 -3.95 5.69
C HIS A 60 -0.13 -3.44 5.73
N ASP A 61 -0.37 -2.19 5.34
CA ASP A 61 -1.69 -1.61 5.34
C ASP A 61 -2.38 -1.91 4.00
N LEU A 62 -2.92 -3.11 3.90
CA LEU A 62 -3.50 -3.61 2.66
C LEU A 62 -4.73 -2.82 2.24
N GLU A 63 -5.54 -2.37 3.20
CA GLU A 63 -6.76 -1.63 2.87
C GLU A 63 -6.45 -0.30 2.18
N LEU A 64 -5.48 0.46 2.69
CA LEU A 64 -5.04 1.69 2.02
C LEU A 64 -4.40 1.40 0.67
N ALA A 65 -3.61 0.33 0.57
CA ALA A 65 -3.01 -0.06 -0.70
C ALA A 65 -4.07 -0.37 -1.75
N LEU A 66 -5.12 -1.09 -1.38
CA LEU A 66 -6.22 -1.41 -2.28
C LEU A 66 -6.94 -0.18 -2.81
N GLN A 67 -7.05 0.86 -1.99
CA GLN A 67 -7.78 2.06 -2.35
C GLN A 67 -6.93 3.04 -3.17
N LEU A 68 -5.63 3.08 -2.95
CA LEU A 68 -4.78 4.14 -3.48
C LEU A 68 -3.74 3.68 -4.51
N ALA A 69 -3.37 2.41 -4.52
CA ALA A 69 -2.35 1.92 -5.45
C ALA A 69 -2.92 1.72 -6.85
N ASP A 70 -2.13 2.04 -7.85
CA ASP A 70 -2.46 1.72 -9.24
C ASP A 70 -2.26 0.24 -9.53
N ARG A 71 -1.23 -0.35 -8.93
CA ARG A 71 -0.94 -1.78 -9.02
C ARG A 71 -0.49 -2.32 -7.68
N LEU A 72 -0.77 -3.59 -7.46
CA LEU A 72 -0.36 -4.31 -6.26
C LEU A 72 0.60 -5.42 -6.61
N TRP A 73 1.60 -5.60 -5.78
CA TRP A 73 2.49 -6.74 -5.80
C TRP A 73 2.22 -7.57 -4.55
N LEU A 74 1.52 -8.68 -4.72
CA LEU A 74 1.19 -9.58 -3.62
C LEU A 74 2.28 -10.64 -3.52
N LEU A 75 3.04 -10.59 -2.45
CA LEU A 75 4.14 -11.53 -2.21
C LEU A 75 3.79 -12.45 -1.05
N ASP A 76 3.79 -13.74 -1.29
CA ASP A 76 3.59 -14.74 -0.25
C ASP A 76 4.51 -15.95 -0.52
N SER A 77 4.32 -17.03 0.24
CA SER A 77 5.13 -18.23 0.10
C SER A 77 5.02 -18.91 -1.27
N ARG A 78 3.99 -18.59 -2.03
CA ARG A 78 3.76 -19.16 -3.37
C ARG A 78 4.42 -18.35 -4.47
N GLY A 79 4.86 -17.14 -4.18
CA GLY A 79 5.51 -16.27 -5.13
C GLY A 79 4.91 -14.89 -5.20
N LEU A 80 5.10 -14.23 -6.32
CA LEU A 80 4.70 -12.85 -6.56
C LEU A 80 3.59 -12.80 -7.61
N THR A 81 2.50 -12.10 -7.27
CA THR A 81 1.41 -11.84 -8.21
C THR A 81 1.24 -10.34 -8.35
N ILE A 82 1.18 -9.85 -9.59
CA ILE A 82 1.10 -8.43 -9.91
C ILE A 82 -0.18 -8.14 -10.68
N GLY A 83 -0.87 -7.07 -10.33
CA GLY A 83 -2.05 -6.61 -11.06
C GLY A 83 -2.64 -5.37 -10.43
N THR A 84 -3.65 -4.81 -11.10
CA THR A 84 -4.44 -3.74 -10.50
C THR A 84 -5.31 -4.33 -9.40
N PRO A 85 -5.74 -3.50 -8.41
CA PRO A 85 -6.65 -4.00 -7.38
C PRO A 85 -7.89 -4.68 -7.97
N ARG A 86 -8.46 -4.12 -9.01
CA ARG A 86 -9.67 -4.69 -9.64
C ARG A 86 -9.37 -6.02 -10.33
N GLN A 87 -8.27 -6.13 -11.04
CA GLN A 87 -7.88 -7.38 -11.69
C GLN A 87 -7.67 -8.51 -10.68
N LEU A 88 -7.00 -8.20 -9.58
CA LEU A 88 -6.72 -9.17 -8.54
C LEU A 88 -7.99 -9.56 -7.78
N ALA A 89 -8.91 -8.63 -7.60
CA ALA A 89 -10.21 -8.90 -6.98
C ALA A 89 -11.06 -9.81 -7.87
N ASP A 90 -11.17 -9.49 -9.16
CA ASP A 90 -12.02 -10.21 -10.10
C ASP A 90 -11.51 -11.63 -10.38
N SER A 91 -10.20 -11.84 -10.33
CA SER A 91 -9.59 -13.15 -10.56
C SER A 91 -9.68 -14.09 -9.34
N GLY A 92 -10.08 -13.57 -8.18
CA GLY A 92 -10.12 -14.35 -6.94
C GLY A 92 -8.78 -14.45 -6.22
N VAL A 93 -7.70 -13.97 -6.80
CA VAL A 93 -6.37 -14.04 -6.20
C VAL A 93 -6.31 -13.24 -4.90
N LEU A 94 -6.89 -12.05 -4.91
CA LEU A 94 -6.88 -11.17 -3.75
C LEU A 94 -7.69 -11.76 -2.59
N THR A 95 -8.84 -12.33 -2.90
CA THR A 95 -9.67 -13.00 -1.89
C THR A 95 -8.89 -14.13 -1.21
N SER A 96 -8.24 -14.99 -1.98
CA SER A 96 -7.42 -16.08 -1.44
C SER A 96 -6.28 -15.57 -0.58
N PHE A 97 -5.62 -14.51 -1.01
CA PHE A 97 -4.50 -13.91 -0.29
C PHE A 97 -4.93 -13.40 1.09
N ILE A 98 -6.04 -12.67 1.13
CA ILE A 98 -6.54 -12.03 2.35
C ILE A 98 -7.15 -13.06 3.31
N GLU A 99 -7.92 -14.01 2.79
CA GLU A 99 -8.59 -14.99 3.64
C GLU A 99 -7.61 -15.87 4.41
N ARG A 100 -6.41 -16.08 3.90
CA ARG A 100 -5.37 -16.80 4.63
C ARG A 100 -4.92 -16.09 5.89
N GLU A 101 -5.13 -14.78 5.97
CA GLU A 101 -4.77 -13.98 7.14
C GLU A 101 -5.89 -13.88 8.18
N GLY A 102 -6.98 -14.62 8.02
CA GLY A 102 -8.11 -14.58 8.95
C GLY A 102 -9.00 -13.36 8.83
N VAL A 103 -9.01 -12.74 7.66
CA VAL A 103 -9.86 -11.60 7.35
C VAL A 103 -10.73 -11.94 6.15
N SER A 104 -11.86 -11.25 5.99
CA SER A 104 -12.69 -11.40 4.80
C SER A 104 -12.54 -10.19 3.90
N PHE A 105 -12.66 -10.42 2.60
CA PHE A 105 -12.52 -9.40 1.58
C PHE A 105 -13.85 -9.21 0.84
N GLN A 106 -14.21 -7.95 0.62
CA GLN A 106 -15.39 -7.58 -0.15
C GLN A 106 -14.96 -7.14 -1.54
N PRO A 107 -15.04 -8.02 -2.57
CA PRO A 107 -14.51 -7.69 -3.91
C PRO A 107 -15.22 -6.49 -4.55
N ASP A 108 -16.50 -6.31 -4.27
CA ASP A 108 -17.31 -5.27 -4.91
C ASP A 108 -16.83 -3.87 -4.56
N ASN A 109 -16.40 -3.65 -3.33
CA ASN A 109 -15.96 -2.34 -2.85
C ASN A 109 -14.51 -2.30 -2.38
N LEU A 110 -13.75 -3.37 -2.59
CA LEU A 110 -12.34 -3.48 -2.21
C LEU A 110 -12.10 -3.20 -0.73
N SER A 111 -13.01 -3.64 0.15
CA SER A 111 -12.86 -3.46 1.58
C SER A 111 -12.53 -4.77 2.28
N ILE A 112 -11.92 -4.67 3.45
CA ILE A 112 -11.45 -5.79 4.24
C ILE A 112 -12.18 -5.79 5.57
N ARG A 113 -12.67 -6.95 5.98
CA ARG A 113 -13.25 -7.15 7.30
C ARG A 113 -12.45 -8.20 8.04
N VAL A 114 -12.14 -7.90 9.29
CA VAL A 114 -11.56 -8.89 10.17
C VAL A 114 -12.69 -9.84 10.58
N GLU A 115 -12.55 -11.11 10.19
CA GLU A 115 -13.45 -12.13 10.70
C GLU A 115 -13.07 -12.38 12.15
N ARG A 116 -13.89 -11.85 13.04
CA ARG A 116 -13.85 -12.32 14.39
C ARG A 116 -14.42 -13.72 14.38
N ASN A 117 -13.56 -14.69 14.33
CA ASN A 117 -13.91 -15.94 14.92
C ASN A 117 -14.38 -15.60 16.30
N THR A 118 -15.64 -15.61 16.48
CA THR A 118 -16.20 -15.55 17.78
C THR A 118 -15.53 -16.62 18.60
N LEU A 119 -14.49 -16.24 19.17
CA LEU A 119 -14.21 -16.79 20.44
C LEU A 119 -15.42 -16.51 21.25
N ALA A 120 -16.18 -17.50 21.29
CA ALA A 120 -17.17 -17.43 22.32
C ALA A 120 -16.53 -16.80 23.52
#